data_59b2dbfd522b7e073fe1179f22dc5947
#
_entry.id   59b2dbfd522b7e073fe1179f22dc5947
#
_cell.length_a   1.000
_cell.length_b   1.000
_cell.length_c   1.000
_cell.angle_alpha   90.00
_cell.angle_beta   90.00
_cell.angle_gamma   90.00
#
_symmetry.space_group_name_H-M   'P 1'
#
loop_
_entity.id
_entity.type
_entity.pdbx_description
1 polymer ?
#
loop_
_entity_poly.entity_id
_entity_poly.type
_entity_poly.pdbx_seq_one_letter_code
_entity_poly.pdbx_strand_id
1 'polypeptide(L)'
;MAGDSWSTVDRLNRPYNLGDSDFCFYYLRYTPYAGYEHSYANQEVINYKIPIGGANGLTNKPSRAPHKQRAIENYASAIIEFMSSTTLRNTGERLVDLGGRVGIVPAPTSMTPDDPEFDDRNVRTCDIVCDRTGFRFCRDVETMEFIGQSHSQGTRSPELIRSSLGRVAHGCDGCEFVFVVDDVLTTGAHFVAIKSLLQESGCSAQVFGIFYAKSEL
;
A
#
# COMPACT_ATOMS: atom_id res chain seq x y z
N MET A 1 -19.58 15.08 10.40
CA MET A 1 -18.76 14.15 9.60
C MET A 1 -17.47 13.96 10.39
N ALA A 2 -17.13 12.74 10.79
CA ALA A 2 -15.80 12.47 11.36
C ALA A 2 -14.81 12.75 10.22
N GLY A 3 -13.88 13.70 10.41
CA GLY A 3 -12.89 14.03 9.41
C GLY A 3 -12.01 12.83 9.13
N ASP A 4 -11.65 12.64 7.87
CA ASP A 4 -10.69 11.64 7.44
C ASP A 4 -9.37 11.90 8.20
N SER A 5 -8.92 10.93 8.98
CA SER A 5 -7.70 11.05 9.78
C SER A 5 -6.99 9.72 9.89
N TRP A 6 -5.66 9.79 9.94
CA TRP A 6 -4.84 8.61 10.11
C TRP A 6 -5.12 7.90 11.44
N SER A 7 -5.21 6.60 11.36
CA SER A 7 -5.41 5.70 12.49
C SER A 7 -4.31 4.65 12.52
N THR A 8 -3.91 4.27 13.73
CA THR A 8 -2.96 3.16 13.94
C THR A 8 -3.74 1.86 14.12
N VAL A 9 -3.24 0.78 13.59
CA VAL A 9 -3.74 -0.55 13.91
C VAL A 9 -3.32 -0.90 15.33
N ASP A 10 -4.28 -1.07 16.21
CA ASP A 10 -4.09 -1.46 17.61
C ASP A 10 -4.49 -2.92 17.85
N ARG A 11 -4.29 -3.40 19.08
CA ARG A 11 -4.59 -4.80 19.45
C ARG A 11 -6.07 -5.19 19.30
N LEU A 12 -6.98 -4.23 19.39
CA LEU A 12 -8.43 -4.50 19.35
C LEU A 12 -8.95 -4.65 17.92
N ASN A 13 -8.29 -3.96 16.98
CA ASN A 13 -8.71 -3.93 15.57
C ASN A 13 -7.69 -4.57 14.62
N ARG A 14 -6.72 -5.32 15.16
CA ARG A 14 -5.61 -5.89 14.41
C ARG A 14 -6.05 -7.06 13.52
N PRO A 15 -5.75 -7.01 12.20
CA PRO A 15 -5.88 -8.15 11.31
C PRO A 15 -5.07 -9.35 11.80
N TYR A 16 -5.58 -10.56 11.60
CA TYR A 16 -5.06 -11.77 12.25
C TYR A 16 -3.66 -12.19 11.78
N ASN A 17 -3.17 -11.76 10.61
CA ASN A 17 -1.81 -12.04 10.18
C ASN A 17 -0.77 -11.07 10.74
N LEU A 18 -1.18 -9.94 11.35
CA LEU A 18 -0.23 -8.99 11.92
C LEU A 18 0.19 -9.41 13.33
N GLY A 19 1.50 -9.39 13.58
CA GLY A 19 2.09 -9.59 14.90
C GLY A 19 2.19 -8.31 15.74
N ASP A 20 2.69 -8.44 16.98
CA ASP A 20 2.88 -7.29 17.88
C ASP A 20 3.95 -6.30 17.40
N SER A 21 4.88 -6.76 16.54
CA SER A 21 5.92 -5.93 15.92
C SER A 21 5.54 -5.32 14.58
N ASP A 22 4.30 -5.52 14.12
CA ASP A 22 3.83 -4.99 12.84
C ASP A 22 3.07 -3.69 13.06
N PHE A 23 3.73 -2.59 12.70
CA PHE A 23 3.15 -1.24 12.82
C PHE A 23 2.53 -0.83 11.48
N CYS A 24 1.21 -0.70 11.46
CA CYS A 24 0.44 -0.35 10.28
C CYS A 24 -0.45 0.86 10.56
N PHE A 25 -0.57 1.73 9.56
CA PHE A 25 -1.40 2.94 9.57
C PHE A 25 -2.39 2.89 8.42
N TYR A 26 -3.59 3.43 8.63
CA TYR A 26 -4.61 3.53 7.59
C TYR A 26 -5.35 4.86 7.66
N TYR A 27 -5.79 5.35 6.50
CA TYR A 27 -6.44 6.66 6.40
C TYR A 27 -7.97 6.56 6.46
N LEU A 28 -8.58 5.63 5.72
CA LEU A 28 -10.02 5.48 5.59
C LEU A 28 -10.52 4.16 6.22
N ARG A 29 -11.83 4.09 6.46
CA ARG A 29 -12.52 2.86 6.84
C ARG A 29 -13.40 2.40 5.69
N TYR A 30 -13.11 1.23 5.14
CA TYR A 30 -13.76 0.68 3.95
C TYR A 30 -14.67 -0.49 4.32
N THR A 31 -15.94 -0.43 3.89
CA THR A 31 -16.88 -1.52 4.06
C THR A 31 -16.98 -2.35 2.77
N PRO A 32 -16.40 -3.58 2.74
CA PRO A 32 -16.46 -4.44 1.58
C PRO A 32 -17.89 -4.76 1.18
N TYR A 33 -18.11 -4.90 -0.13
CA TYR A 33 -19.39 -5.27 -0.74
C TYR A 33 -20.56 -4.29 -0.54
N ALA A 34 -20.38 -3.22 0.21
CA ALA A 34 -21.43 -2.22 0.43
C ALA A 34 -21.69 -1.29 -0.77
N GLY A 35 -20.80 -1.33 -1.78
CA GLY A 35 -20.94 -0.56 -3.01
C GLY A 35 -20.42 0.87 -2.94
N TYR A 36 -20.46 1.54 -4.09
CA TYR A 36 -19.88 2.89 -4.28
C TYR A 36 -20.59 3.96 -3.46
N GLU A 37 -21.93 3.91 -3.37
CA GLU A 37 -22.75 4.93 -2.70
C GLU A 37 -22.76 4.80 -1.15
N HIS A 38 -22.10 3.79 -0.60
CA HIS A 38 -22.15 3.52 0.83
C HIS A 38 -21.47 4.62 1.65
N SER A 39 -20.29 5.07 1.23
CA SER A 39 -19.53 6.10 1.93
C SER A 39 -18.49 6.76 1.03
N TYR A 40 -17.94 7.89 1.47
CA TYR A 40 -16.79 8.52 0.82
C TYR A 40 -15.60 7.56 0.73
N ALA A 41 -15.31 6.82 1.80
CA ALA A 41 -14.23 5.84 1.81
C ALA A 41 -14.42 4.74 0.76
N ASN A 42 -15.68 4.27 0.58
CA ASN A 42 -15.99 3.30 -0.47
C ASN A 42 -15.77 3.88 -1.86
N GLN A 43 -16.16 5.14 -2.09
CA GLN A 43 -15.93 5.83 -3.36
C GLN A 43 -14.43 5.94 -3.67
N GLU A 44 -13.64 6.40 -2.72
CA GLU A 44 -12.18 6.55 -2.87
C GLU A 44 -11.49 5.22 -3.15
N VAL A 45 -11.76 4.18 -2.36
CA VAL A 45 -11.17 2.84 -2.56
C VAL A 45 -11.57 2.25 -3.91
N ILE A 46 -12.85 2.34 -4.29
CA ILE A 46 -13.32 1.84 -5.58
C ILE A 46 -12.69 2.63 -6.74
N ASN A 47 -12.60 3.97 -6.64
CA ASN A 47 -11.94 4.79 -7.64
C ASN A 47 -10.44 4.47 -7.76
N TYR A 48 -9.75 4.29 -6.65
CA TYR A 48 -8.34 3.92 -6.60
C TYR A 48 -8.07 2.57 -7.29
N LYS A 49 -8.97 1.60 -7.15
CA LYS A 49 -8.88 0.24 -7.68
C LYS A 49 -9.49 0.07 -9.08
N ILE A 50 -10.04 1.11 -9.72
CA ILE A 50 -10.61 0.99 -11.07
C ILE A 50 -9.53 0.48 -12.02
N PRO A 51 -9.76 -0.65 -12.71
CA PRO A 51 -8.87 -1.11 -13.77
C PRO A 51 -8.97 -0.14 -14.95
N ILE A 52 -7.82 0.38 -15.39
CA ILE A 52 -7.71 1.24 -16.57
C ILE A 52 -6.76 0.54 -17.53
N GLY A 53 -7.31 -0.17 -18.45
CA GLY A 53 -6.59 -1.02 -19.37
C GLY A 53 -7.08 -2.45 -19.26
N GLY A 54 -6.92 -3.20 -20.29
CA GLY A 54 -7.29 -4.60 -20.38
C GLY A 54 -7.52 -4.94 -21.84
N ALA A 55 -6.87 -6.00 -22.31
CA ALA A 55 -6.94 -6.45 -23.71
C ALA A 55 -8.39 -6.81 -24.15
N ASN A 56 -9.28 -7.03 -23.20
CA ASN A 56 -10.64 -7.52 -23.47
C ASN A 56 -11.71 -6.44 -23.54
N GLY A 57 -11.36 -5.14 -23.50
CA GLY A 57 -12.31 -4.02 -23.72
C GLY A 57 -13.45 -3.88 -22.69
N LEU A 58 -13.68 -4.88 -21.84
CA LEU A 58 -14.78 -4.89 -20.86
C LEU A 58 -14.51 -3.99 -19.64
N THR A 59 -13.26 -3.73 -19.35
CA THR A 59 -12.84 -2.93 -18.17
C THR A 59 -12.31 -1.55 -18.57
N ASN A 60 -12.10 -1.27 -19.84
CA ASN A 60 -11.61 0.00 -20.32
C ASN A 60 -12.74 1.05 -20.31
N LYS A 61 -12.86 1.76 -19.19
CA LYS A 61 -13.74 2.93 -19.06
C LYS A 61 -12.87 4.19 -18.99
N PRO A 62 -12.42 4.74 -20.13
CA PRO A 62 -11.59 5.95 -20.16
C PRO A 62 -12.20 7.12 -19.37
N SER A 63 -13.55 7.18 -19.32
CA SER A 63 -14.29 8.17 -18.53
C SER A 63 -14.02 8.08 -17.02
N ARG A 64 -13.51 6.97 -16.52
CA ARG A 64 -13.16 6.77 -15.09
C ARG A 64 -11.71 7.09 -14.76
N ALA A 65 -10.83 7.27 -15.75
CA ALA A 65 -9.43 7.60 -15.54
C ALA A 65 -9.22 8.85 -14.66
N PRO A 66 -9.99 9.96 -14.82
CA PRO A 66 -9.86 11.11 -13.93
C PRO A 66 -10.20 10.81 -12.46
N HIS A 67 -11.13 9.91 -12.20
CA HIS A 67 -11.50 9.52 -10.83
C HIS A 67 -10.40 8.70 -10.18
N LYS A 68 -9.79 7.77 -10.93
CA LYS A 68 -8.61 7.03 -10.45
C LYS A 68 -7.45 7.96 -10.17
N GLN A 69 -7.15 8.86 -11.09
CA GLN A 69 -6.06 9.83 -10.92
C GLN A 69 -6.26 10.67 -9.64
N ARG A 70 -7.48 11.18 -9.42
CA ARG A 70 -7.82 11.94 -8.22
C ARG A 70 -7.64 11.11 -6.95
N ALA A 71 -8.09 9.85 -6.93
CA ALA A 71 -7.92 8.98 -5.77
C ALA A 71 -6.43 8.70 -5.48
N ILE A 72 -5.58 8.55 -6.50
CA ILE A 72 -4.13 8.44 -6.36
C ILE A 72 -3.55 9.71 -5.73
N GLU A 73 -3.93 10.88 -6.22
CA GLU A 73 -3.47 12.18 -5.70
C GLU A 73 -3.95 12.44 -4.28
N ASN A 74 -5.19 12.07 -3.95
CA ASN A 74 -5.75 12.17 -2.61
C ASN A 74 -4.96 11.30 -1.62
N TYR A 75 -4.68 10.05 -1.99
CA TYR A 75 -3.90 9.15 -1.15
C TYR A 75 -2.46 9.64 -0.98
N ALA A 76 -1.78 10.03 -2.04
CA ALA A 76 -0.44 10.60 -1.96
C ALA A 76 -0.40 11.84 -1.05
N SER A 77 -1.38 12.74 -1.18
CA SER A 77 -1.48 13.93 -0.34
C SER A 77 -1.69 13.60 1.14
N ALA A 78 -2.54 12.60 1.44
CA ALA A 78 -2.74 12.12 2.80
C ALA A 78 -1.45 11.54 3.39
N ILE A 79 -0.67 10.77 2.62
CA ILE A 79 0.63 10.23 3.07
C ILE A 79 1.60 11.39 3.37
N ILE A 80 1.70 12.39 2.49
CA ILE A 80 2.59 13.53 2.67
C ILE A 80 2.23 14.31 3.94
N GLU A 81 0.94 14.53 4.20
CA GLU A 81 0.47 15.18 5.42
C GLU A 81 0.84 14.37 6.67
N PHE A 82 0.63 13.05 6.64
CA PHE A 82 1.04 12.15 7.72
C PHE A 82 2.54 12.24 8.00
N MET A 83 3.38 12.14 6.98
CA MET A 83 4.83 12.19 7.11
C MET A 83 5.32 13.56 7.61
N SER A 84 4.64 14.64 7.19
CA SER A 84 4.97 16.01 7.61
C SER A 84 4.57 16.31 9.06
N SER A 85 3.52 15.66 9.56
CA SER A 85 3.01 15.86 10.92
C SER A 85 3.58 14.88 11.95
N THR A 86 4.15 13.75 11.49
CA THR A 86 4.67 12.69 12.37
C THR A 86 6.09 13.00 12.81
N THR A 87 6.34 12.92 14.14
CA THR A 87 7.66 13.09 14.74
C THR A 87 8.16 11.79 15.38
N LEU A 88 9.48 11.59 15.33
CA LEU A 88 10.15 10.48 16.02
C LEU A 88 10.25 10.80 17.52
N ARG A 89 9.78 9.89 18.37
CA ARG A 89 9.76 10.11 19.83
C ARG A 89 11.14 10.26 20.46
N ASN A 90 12.15 9.61 19.88
CA ASN A 90 13.51 9.58 20.43
C ASN A 90 14.34 10.83 20.04
N THR A 91 14.10 11.42 18.88
CA THR A 91 14.88 12.56 18.39
C THR A 91 14.07 13.85 18.28
N GLY A 92 12.74 13.78 18.18
CA GLY A 92 11.87 14.92 17.89
C GLY A 92 11.92 15.38 16.42
N GLU A 93 12.70 14.68 15.56
CA GLU A 93 12.73 14.96 14.12
C GLU A 93 11.40 14.58 13.46
N ARG A 94 10.93 15.38 12.51
CA ARG A 94 9.78 14.98 11.68
C ARG A 94 10.22 13.97 10.64
N LEU A 95 9.35 13.01 10.29
CA LEU A 95 9.65 12.01 9.26
C LEU A 95 10.06 12.66 7.93
N VAL A 96 9.39 13.75 7.54
CA VAL A 96 9.70 14.45 6.28
C VAL A 96 11.12 15.03 6.26
N ASP A 97 11.69 15.38 7.41
CA ASP A 97 13.04 15.97 7.51
C ASP A 97 14.15 14.90 7.34
N LEU A 98 13.82 13.62 7.37
CA LEU A 98 14.76 12.52 7.19
C LEU A 98 15.18 12.32 5.72
N GLY A 99 14.41 12.82 4.76
CA GLY A 99 14.71 12.71 3.33
C GLY A 99 15.03 11.28 2.88
N GLY A 100 16.15 11.08 2.20
CA GLY A 100 16.57 9.78 1.66
C GLY A 100 16.87 8.67 2.70
N ARG A 101 16.75 8.94 4.02
CA ARG A 101 16.79 7.93 5.09
C ARG A 101 15.45 7.16 5.19
N VAL A 102 14.41 7.65 4.53
CA VAL A 102 13.10 7.00 4.43
C VAL A 102 12.92 6.40 3.05
N GLY A 103 12.62 5.11 2.97
CA GLY A 103 12.27 4.41 1.75
C GLY A 103 10.76 4.22 1.63
N ILE A 104 10.22 4.43 0.44
CA ILE A 104 8.81 4.18 0.10
C ILE A 104 8.77 3.03 -0.90
N VAL A 105 8.14 1.93 -0.50
CA VAL A 105 8.01 0.70 -1.30
C VAL A 105 6.56 0.53 -1.73
N PRO A 106 6.23 0.59 -3.02
CA PRO A 106 4.91 0.26 -3.50
C PRO A 106 4.65 -1.25 -3.32
N ALA A 107 3.57 -1.61 -2.66
CA ALA A 107 3.13 -3.00 -2.63
C ALA A 107 2.74 -3.43 -4.07
N PRO A 108 3.30 -4.54 -4.59
CA PRO A 108 2.97 -5.02 -5.91
C PRO A 108 1.50 -5.47 -5.97
N THR A 109 0.88 -5.31 -7.13
CA THR A 109 -0.43 -5.90 -7.38
C THR A 109 -0.31 -7.40 -7.67
N SER A 110 -1.44 -8.10 -7.83
CA SER A 110 -1.42 -9.53 -8.13
C SER A 110 -0.92 -9.88 -9.53
N MET A 111 -0.80 -8.90 -10.42
CA MET A 111 -0.31 -9.06 -11.79
C MET A 111 1.17 -8.74 -11.88
N THR A 112 1.88 -9.43 -12.77
CA THR A 112 3.28 -9.10 -13.09
C THR A 112 3.35 -7.78 -13.88
N PRO A 113 4.48 -7.06 -13.85
CA PRO A 113 4.61 -5.79 -14.57
C PRO A 113 4.38 -5.87 -16.09
N ASP A 114 4.61 -7.04 -16.68
CA ASP A 114 4.42 -7.29 -18.13
C ASP A 114 2.97 -7.66 -18.50
N ASP A 115 2.10 -7.84 -17.51
CA ASP A 115 0.70 -8.18 -17.75
C ASP A 115 -0.06 -6.97 -18.30
N PRO A 116 -0.85 -7.10 -19.38
CA PRO A 116 -1.67 -6.01 -19.90
C PRO A 116 -2.69 -5.43 -18.91
N GLU A 117 -3.06 -6.21 -17.89
CA GLU A 117 -3.96 -5.78 -16.81
C GLU A 117 -3.21 -5.26 -15.57
N PHE A 118 -1.89 -5.08 -15.66
CA PHE A 118 -1.10 -4.53 -14.57
C PHE A 118 -1.62 -3.16 -14.12
N ASP A 119 -1.83 -3.01 -12.83
CA ASP A 119 -2.30 -1.77 -12.22
C ASP A 119 -1.20 -1.09 -11.41
N ASP A 120 -0.72 0.03 -11.90
CA ASP A 120 0.40 0.81 -11.36
C ASP A 120 0.02 1.79 -10.25
N ARG A 121 -1.20 1.71 -9.69
CA ARG A 121 -1.73 2.69 -8.74
C ARG A 121 -0.82 2.96 -7.52
N ASN A 122 -0.28 1.90 -6.91
CA ASN A 122 0.63 2.03 -5.77
C ASN A 122 1.97 2.66 -6.20
N VAL A 123 2.49 2.29 -7.37
CA VAL A 123 3.70 2.86 -7.97
C VAL A 123 3.54 4.36 -8.17
N ARG A 124 2.44 4.80 -8.81
CA ARG A 124 2.14 6.23 -9.05
C ARG A 124 1.95 7.01 -7.77
N THR A 125 1.28 6.42 -6.76
CA THR A 125 1.12 7.06 -5.44
C THR A 125 2.48 7.29 -4.79
N CYS A 126 3.36 6.27 -4.78
CA CYS A 126 4.69 6.35 -4.19
C CYS A 126 5.58 7.36 -4.94
N ASP A 127 5.49 7.41 -6.26
CA ASP A 127 6.22 8.37 -7.09
C ASP A 127 5.89 9.82 -6.69
N ILE A 128 4.60 10.16 -6.62
CA ILE A 128 4.13 11.48 -6.16
C ILE A 128 4.62 11.81 -4.75
N VAL A 129 4.59 10.83 -3.83
CA VAL A 129 5.07 11.02 -2.46
C VAL A 129 6.56 11.33 -2.46
N CYS A 130 7.37 10.54 -3.16
CA CYS A 130 8.82 10.70 -3.19
C CYS A 130 9.24 12.02 -3.85
N ASP A 131 8.60 12.41 -4.95
CA ASP A 131 8.86 13.68 -5.63
C ASP A 131 8.64 14.91 -4.72
N ARG A 132 7.63 14.84 -3.83
CA ARG A 132 7.27 15.96 -2.95
C ARG A 132 7.99 15.97 -1.61
N THR A 133 8.50 14.82 -1.16
CA THR A 133 9.12 14.70 0.18
C THR A 133 10.63 14.53 0.13
N GLY A 134 11.21 14.16 -1.02
CA GLY A 134 12.61 13.78 -1.13
C GLY A 134 12.92 12.41 -0.52
N PHE A 135 11.91 11.61 -0.22
CA PHE A 135 12.08 10.21 0.19
C PHE A 135 12.63 9.37 -0.95
N ARG A 136 13.24 8.24 -0.60
CA ARG A 136 13.77 7.32 -1.60
C ARG A 136 12.65 6.44 -2.16
N PHE A 137 12.44 6.52 -3.46
CA PHE A 137 11.52 5.61 -4.15
C PHE A 137 12.19 4.24 -4.32
N CYS A 138 11.65 3.20 -3.70
CA CYS A 138 12.22 1.86 -3.65
C CYS A 138 11.29 0.87 -4.33
N ARG A 139 11.48 0.66 -5.62
CA ARG A 139 10.74 -0.34 -6.39
C ARG A 139 11.42 -1.70 -6.26
N ASP A 140 11.52 -2.19 -5.03
CA ASP A 140 12.34 -3.35 -4.67
C ASP A 140 11.60 -4.68 -4.79
N VAL A 141 10.26 -4.66 -4.75
CA VAL A 141 9.42 -5.86 -4.70
C VAL A 141 8.46 -5.89 -5.89
N GLU A 142 8.43 -7.01 -6.58
CA GLU A 142 7.51 -7.25 -7.70
C GLU A 142 6.85 -8.64 -7.59
N THR A 143 5.68 -8.79 -8.21
CA THR A 143 5.04 -10.09 -8.40
C THR A 143 5.75 -10.81 -9.55
N MET A 144 6.31 -11.98 -9.26
CA MET A 144 7.05 -12.80 -10.22
C MET A 144 6.15 -13.80 -10.92
N GLU A 145 5.12 -14.29 -10.22
CA GLU A 145 4.16 -15.24 -10.74
C GLU A 145 2.74 -14.85 -10.35
N PHE A 146 1.82 -14.92 -11.30
CA PHE A 146 0.41 -14.73 -11.02
C PHE A 146 -0.13 -15.88 -10.18
N ILE A 147 -0.43 -15.63 -8.92
CA ILE A 147 -1.24 -16.56 -8.14
C ILE A 147 -2.70 -16.27 -8.46
N GLY A 148 -3.33 -17.11 -9.27
CA GLY A 148 -4.71 -16.96 -9.71
C GLY A 148 -5.65 -16.45 -8.61
N GLN A 149 -6.59 -15.59 -8.98
CA GLN A 149 -7.65 -15.17 -8.07
C GLN A 149 -8.52 -16.36 -7.71
N SER A 150 -8.20 -17.05 -6.62
CA SER A 150 -9.11 -18.05 -6.08
C SER A 150 -10.30 -17.30 -5.46
N HIS A 151 -11.33 -17.07 -6.26
CA HIS A 151 -12.64 -16.59 -5.77
C HIS A 151 -13.35 -17.64 -4.91
N SER A 152 -12.77 -18.81 -4.74
CA SER A 152 -13.29 -19.89 -3.92
C SER A 152 -12.26 -20.31 -2.90
N GLN A 153 -12.53 -20.01 -1.65
CA GLN A 153 -11.89 -20.50 -0.44
C GLN A 153 -10.63 -19.77 0.05
N GLY A 154 -10.84 -19.02 1.09
CA GLY A 154 -9.81 -18.82 2.11
C GLY A 154 -8.85 -17.68 1.83
N THR A 155 -8.61 -16.96 2.85
CA THR A 155 -7.57 -15.93 2.98
C THR A 155 -6.23 -16.49 2.54
N ARG A 156 -5.59 -15.84 1.58
CA ARG A 156 -4.22 -16.19 1.17
C ARG A 156 -3.31 -16.05 2.37
N SER A 157 -2.55 -17.09 2.68
CA SER A 157 -1.55 -17.01 3.75
C SER A 157 -0.38 -16.10 3.33
N PRO A 158 0.32 -15.47 4.30
CA PRO A 158 1.51 -14.68 4.00
C PRO A 158 2.57 -15.47 3.23
N GLU A 159 2.74 -16.76 3.52
CA GLU A 159 3.72 -17.66 2.91
C GLU A 159 3.41 -17.87 1.41
N LEU A 160 2.13 -18.07 1.07
CA LEU A 160 1.71 -18.24 -0.32
C LEU A 160 1.94 -16.95 -1.13
N ILE A 161 1.61 -15.79 -0.55
CA ILE A 161 1.90 -14.50 -1.19
C ILE A 161 3.41 -14.31 -1.30
N ARG A 162 4.16 -14.60 -0.23
CA ARG A 162 5.62 -14.47 -0.21
C ARG A 162 6.29 -15.28 -1.33
N SER A 163 5.81 -16.49 -1.61
CA SER A 163 6.37 -17.35 -2.66
C SER A 163 6.21 -16.79 -4.08
N SER A 164 5.23 -15.89 -4.30
CA SER A 164 5.03 -15.25 -5.61
C SER A 164 5.77 -13.92 -5.77
N LEU A 165 6.38 -13.42 -4.70
CA LEU A 165 7.09 -12.15 -4.71
C LEU A 165 8.60 -12.37 -4.92
N GLY A 166 9.22 -11.46 -5.67
CA GLY A 166 10.67 -11.37 -5.82
C GLY A 166 11.22 -10.00 -5.40
N ARG A 167 12.42 -10.00 -4.85
CA ARG A 167 13.18 -8.77 -4.65
C ARG A 167 14.00 -8.49 -5.90
N VAL A 168 13.62 -7.44 -6.65
CA VAL A 168 14.19 -7.10 -7.96
C VAL A 168 15.21 -5.96 -7.90
N ALA A 169 15.24 -5.22 -6.78
CA ALA A 169 16.17 -4.13 -6.55
C ALA A 169 16.51 -4.00 -5.05
N HIS A 170 17.46 -3.13 -4.74
CA HIS A 170 17.99 -2.88 -3.40
C HIS A 170 17.90 -1.39 -3.01
N GLY A 171 16.87 -0.70 -3.49
CA GLY A 171 16.66 0.73 -3.28
C GLY A 171 16.47 1.11 -1.81
N CYS A 172 15.87 0.22 -1.00
CA CYS A 172 15.66 0.47 0.43
C CYS A 172 16.89 0.13 1.30
N ASP A 173 17.97 -0.41 0.74
CA ASP A 173 19.18 -0.72 1.52
C ASP A 173 19.82 0.57 2.05
N GLY A 174 20.13 0.58 3.34
CA GLY A 174 20.65 1.75 4.04
C GLY A 174 19.60 2.80 4.44
N CYS A 175 18.31 2.56 4.19
CA CYS A 175 17.23 3.33 4.82
C CYS A 175 17.14 2.97 6.32
N GLU A 176 16.73 3.94 7.15
CA GLU A 176 16.40 3.70 8.56
C GLU A 176 14.96 3.21 8.69
N PHE A 177 14.07 3.79 7.89
CA PHE A 177 12.65 3.48 7.86
C PHE A 177 12.20 3.14 6.44
N VAL A 178 11.36 2.13 6.32
CA VAL A 178 10.72 1.75 5.07
C VAL A 178 9.21 1.71 5.27
N PHE A 179 8.47 2.39 4.40
CA PHE A 179 7.01 2.36 4.37
C PHE A 179 6.53 1.59 3.14
N VAL A 180 5.85 0.47 3.39
CA VAL A 180 5.15 -0.29 2.35
C VAL A 180 3.78 0.34 2.14
N VAL A 181 3.52 0.87 0.94
CA VAL A 181 2.27 1.56 0.57
C VAL A 181 1.36 0.60 -0.19
N ASP A 182 0.17 0.36 0.35
CA ASP A 182 -0.82 -0.53 -0.26
C ASP A 182 -2.23 0.09 -0.22
N ASP A 183 -3.18 -0.52 -0.93
CA ASP A 183 -4.55 0.00 -1.06
C ASP A 183 -5.41 -0.27 0.19
N VAL A 184 -5.65 -1.52 0.53
CA VAL A 184 -6.58 -1.89 1.61
C VAL A 184 -5.96 -2.93 2.54
N LEU A 185 -5.86 -2.57 3.80
CA LEU A 185 -5.52 -3.51 4.86
C LEU A 185 -6.74 -4.40 5.18
N THR A 186 -6.65 -5.66 4.78
CA THR A 186 -7.66 -6.68 5.09
C THR A 186 -7.13 -7.61 6.19
N THR A 187 -6.42 -8.66 5.82
CA THR A 187 -5.87 -9.66 6.74
C THR A 187 -4.46 -9.36 7.19
N GLY A 188 -3.77 -8.42 6.53
CA GLY A 188 -2.36 -8.11 6.75
C GLY A 188 -1.37 -9.06 6.05
N ALA A 189 -1.86 -10.11 5.40
CA ALA A 189 -1.01 -11.13 4.78
C ALA A 189 -0.03 -10.55 3.73
N HIS A 190 -0.49 -9.61 2.92
CA HIS A 190 0.33 -8.97 1.88
C HIS A 190 1.49 -8.17 2.49
N PHE A 191 1.20 -7.36 3.51
CA PHE A 191 2.23 -6.60 4.22
C PHE A 191 3.27 -7.53 4.87
N VAL A 192 2.83 -8.59 5.56
CA VAL A 192 3.72 -9.56 6.21
C VAL A 192 4.61 -10.24 5.18
N ALA A 193 4.06 -10.64 4.03
CA ALA A 193 4.83 -11.25 2.95
C ALA A 193 5.94 -10.32 2.41
N ILE A 194 5.60 -9.04 2.16
CA ILE A 194 6.56 -8.04 1.67
C ILE A 194 7.63 -7.75 2.73
N LYS A 195 7.23 -7.54 3.99
CA LYS A 195 8.15 -7.29 5.09
C LYS A 195 9.14 -8.45 5.26
N SER A 196 8.65 -9.69 5.25
CA SER A 196 9.51 -10.89 5.34
C SER A 196 10.51 -10.95 4.19
N LEU A 197 10.04 -10.70 2.94
CA LEU A 197 10.92 -10.67 1.77
C LEU A 197 12.06 -9.66 1.92
N LEU A 198 11.74 -8.43 2.32
CA LEU A 198 12.73 -7.37 2.49
C LEU A 198 13.76 -7.75 3.57
N GLN A 199 13.30 -8.23 4.72
CA GLN A 199 14.16 -8.61 5.85
C GLN A 199 15.05 -9.83 5.53
N GLU A 200 14.49 -10.89 4.96
CA GLU A 200 15.23 -12.08 4.52
C GLU A 200 16.29 -11.76 3.47
N SER A 201 16.05 -10.73 2.66
CA SER A 201 16.98 -10.26 1.62
C SER A 201 17.97 -9.20 2.13
N GLY A 202 18.09 -8.98 3.45
CA GLY A 202 19.10 -8.14 4.07
C GLY A 202 18.71 -6.68 4.31
N CYS A 203 17.45 -6.27 4.09
CA CYS A 203 17.00 -4.93 4.48
C CYS A 203 16.93 -4.83 6.01
N SER A 204 17.76 -3.96 6.60
CA SER A 204 17.85 -3.75 8.06
C SER A 204 16.94 -2.63 8.56
N ALA A 205 16.20 -1.95 7.67
CA ALA A 205 15.30 -0.87 8.03
C ALA A 205 14.14 -1.35 8.92
N GLN A 206 13.61 -0.45 9.73
CA GLN A 206 12.32 -0.68 10.38
C GLN A 206 11.20 -0.54 9.33
N VAL A 207 10.42 -1.62 9.12
CA VAL A 207 9.38 -1.68 8.08
C VAL A 207 8.00 -1.42 8.66
N PHE A 208 7.28 -0.48 8.08
CA PHE A 208 5.91 -0.06 8.42
C PHE A 208 4.97 -0.30 7.25
N GLY A 209 3.68 -0.56 7.55
CA GLY A 209 2.62 -0.56 6.56
C GLY A 209 1.86 0.76 6.55
N ILE A 210 1.55 1.29 5.38
CA ILE A 210 0.68 2.44 5.20
C ILE A 210 -0.37 2.14 4.14
N PHE A 211 -1.65 2.32 4.50
CA PHE A 211 -2.78 1.85 3.71
C PHE A 211 -3.77 2.97 3.45
N TYR A 212 -4.32 3.01 2.22
CA TYR A 212 -5.39 3.97 1.92
C TYR A 212 -6.61 3.71 2.80
N ALA A 213 -6.97 2.44 2.98
CA ALA A 213 -8.06 2.10 3.86
C ALA A 213 -7.82 0.81 4.66
N LYS A 214 -8.54 0.65 5.76
CA LYS A 214 -8.71 -0.62 6.47
C LYS A 214 -10.11 -1.16 6.23
N SER A 215 -10.21 -2.45 5.91
CA SER A 215 -11.49 -3.16 5.77
C SER A 215 -12.17 -3.29 7.13
N GLU A 216 -13.43 -2.89 7.19
CA GLU A 216 -14.35 -3.19 8.30
C GLU A 216 -15.20 -4.40 7.88
N LEU A 217 -14.91 -5.55 8.46
CA LEU A 217 -15.69 -6.79 8.31
C LEU A 217 -16.59 -6.98 9.51
#